data_a001fb5bdcc2caeb9b984246ec5f835c
#
_entry.id   a001fb5bdcc2caeb9b984246ec5f835c
#
_cell.length_a   1.000
_cell.length_b   1.000
_cell.length_c   1.000
_cell.angle_alpha   90.00
_cell.angle_beta   90.00
_cell.angle_gamma   90.00
#
_symmetry.space_group_name_H-M   'P 1'
#
loop_
_entity.id
_entity.type
_entity.pdbx_description
1 polymer ?
#
loop_
_entity_poly.entity_id
_entity_poly.type
_entity_poly.pdbx_seq_one_letter_code
_entity_poly.pdbx_strand_id
1 'polypeptide(L)'
;VEKKDIVKTMTSSGTSGQSVSKIFLDKETASLQIKVLSKIMADFIGKKRLPMLIIDTKSIISNREKFSARTAGVLGFSIFGRDVEFALDEDMTINFKRVESFFNKYKSENILIFGFTFIIWKHFVLELEKVGRKFNLSKSVLFHGGGWKQLENQSVDNIEFKNRISNISNISNIHNYYGMVEQTGSIFVECEHGFFHASSFSDLIIRNHQTHSSELNGSQGLIQLLSVIPKSYPGHSILT
;
A
#
# COMPACT_ATOMS: atom_id res chain seq x y z
N VAL A 1 10.09 21.40 -12.20
CA VAL A 1 8.89 21.65 -13.03
C VAL A 1 8.43 23.08 -12.84
N GLU A 2 7.99 23.75 -13.91
CA GLU A 2 7.42 25.10 -13.83
C GLU A 2 6.03 25.06 -13.19
N LYS A 3 5.66 26.11 -12.43
CA LYS A 3 4.39 26.17 -11.70
C LYS A 3 3.15 25.91 -12.59
N LYS A 4 3.20 26.38 -13.85
CA LYS A 4 2.10 26.20 -14.84
C LYS A 4 1.91 24.74 -15.29
N ASP A 5 2.95 23.91 -15.18
CA ASP A 5 2.96 22.52 -15.64
C ASP A 5 2.63 21.52 -14.52
N ILE A 6 2.44 22.01 -13.29
CA ILE A 6 2.08 21.18 -12.14
C ILE A 6 0.64 20.73 -12.28
N VAL A 7 0.43 19.41 -12.46
CA VAL A 7 -0.91 18.82 -12.53
C VAL A 7 -1.35 18.21 -11.21
N LYS A 8 -0.39 17.90 -10.31
CA LYS A 8 -0.68 17.31 -9.00
C LYS A 8 0.41 17.66 -7.99
N THR A 9 -0.02 17.96 -6.76
CA THR A 9 0.88 18.09 -5.59
C THR A 9 0.59 16.97 -4.63
N MET A 10 1.64 16.31 -4.14
CA MET A 10 1.54 15.26 -3.12
C MET A 10 2.36 15.67 -1.90
N THR A 11 1.94 15.19 -0.73
CA THR A 11 2.63 15.48 0.54
C THR A 11 2.91 14.17 1.28
N SER A 12 4.10 14.07 1.91
CA SER A 12 4.40 12.98 2.84
C SER A 12 3.53 13.07 4.10
N SER A 13 3.39 11.97 4.82
CA SER A 13 2.63 11.96 6.08
C SER A 13 3.31 12.75 7.21
N GLY A 14 4.59 13.13 7.05
CA GLY A 14 5.41 13.66 8.13
C GLY A 14 5.53 12.67 9.29
N THR A 15 6.71 12.27 9.67
CA THR A 15 6.94 11.69 10.99
C THR A 15 7.00 12.84 11.99
N SER A 16 6.57 12.63 13.23
CA SER A 16 6.49 13.66 14.28
C SER A 16 7.78 14.49 14.34
N GLY A 17 7.68 15.80 14.05
CA GLY A 17 8.77 16.75 14.12
C GLY A 17 9.54 17.01 12.82
N GLN A 18 9.25 16.34 11.72
CA GLN A 18 9.86 16.63 10.41
C GLN A 18 8.95 17.46 9.50
N SER A 19 9.57 18.29 8.67
CA SER A 19 8.86 19.04 7.63
C SER A 19 8.23 18.08 6.62
N VAL A 20 6.98 18.34 6.26
CA VAL A 20 6.26 17.55 5.25
C VAL A 20 6.91 17.78 3.88
N SER A 21 7.34 16.70 3.23
CA SER A 21 7.82 16.77 1.84
C SER A 21 6.67 17.12 0.90
N LYS A 22 6.91 18.06 -0.02
CA LYS A 22 5.97 18.41 -1.09
C LYS A 22 6.55 18.01 -2.44
N ILE A 23 5.82 17.19 -3.17
CA ILE A 23 6.21 16.67 -4.47
C ILE A 23 5.29 17.25 -5.54
N PHE A 24 5.89 17.88 -6.54
CA PHE A 24 5.16 18.52 -7.64
C PHE A 24 5.29 17.68 -8.92
N LEU A 25 4.18 17.21 -9.43
CA LEU A 25 4.11 16.35 -10.58
C LEU A 25 3.65 17.10 -11.81
N ASP A 26 4.40 16.95 -12.90
CA ASP A 26 3.92 17.25 -14.25
C ASP A 26 3.11 16.07 -14.81
N LYS A 27 2.52 16.28 -15.99
CA LYS A 27 1.69 15.28 -16.66
C LYS A 27 2.49 14.01 -17.04
N GLU A 28 3.73 14.17 -17.45
CA GLU A 28 4.59 13.05 -17.86
C GLU A 28 4.90 12.16 -16.65
N THR A 29 5.41 12.75 -15.56
CA THR A 29 5.75 12.00 -14.34
C THR A 29 4.51 11.35 -13.72
N ALA A 30 3.38 12.06 -13.65
CA ALA A 30 2.12 11.49 -13.15
C ALA A 30 1.65 10.29 -13.99
N SER A 31 1.75 10.38 -15.32
CA SER A 31 1.42 9.25 -16.21
C SER A 31 2.38 8.07 -16.04
N LEU A 32 3.68 8.36 -15.91
CA LEU A 32 4.71 7.33 -15.73
C LEU A 32 4.51 6.57 -14.41
N GLN A 33 4.20 7.26 -13.33
CA GLN A 33 3.88 6.65 -12.04
C GLN A 33 2.76 5.60 -12.15
N ILE A 34 1.66 5.94 -12.84
CA ILE A 34 0.53 5.03 -13.03
C ILE A 34 0.95 3.83 -13.90
N LYS A 35 1.68 4.06 -14.98
CA LYS A 35 2.15 2.99 -15.88
C LYS A 35 3.06 2.00 -15.16
N VAL A 36 4.00 2.50 -14.37
CA VAL A 36 4.94 1.66 -13.62
C VAL A 36 4.22 0.87 -12.55
N LEU A 37 3.38 1.52 -11.74
CA LEU A 37 2.58 0.83 -10.73
C LEU A 37 1.71 -0.26 -11.37
N SER A 38 1.12 0.00 -12.53
CA SER A 38 0.31 -1.00 -13.25
C SER A 38 1.13 -2.18 -13.73
N LYS A 39 2.38 -1.97 -14.14
CA LYS A 39 3.28 -3.08 -14.53
C LYS A 39 3.67 -3.93 -13.33
N ILE A 40 4.04 -3.30 -12.21
CA ILE A 40 4.38 -4.02 -10.97
C ILE A 40 3.18 -4.85 -10.50
N MET A 41 2.01 -4.25 -10.42
CA MET A 41 0.81 -4.93 -9.95
C MET A 41 0.35 -6.05 -10.87
N ALA A 42 0.60 -5.95 -12.17
CA ALA A 42 0.20 -6.99 -13.13
C ALA A 42 0.87 -8.36 -12.87
N ASP A 43 2.04 -8.38 -12.24
CA ASP A 43 2.74 -9.61 -11.87
C ASP A 43 2.03 -10.37 -10.73
N PHE A 44 1.25 -9.66 -9.91
CA PHE A 44 0.55 -10.22 -8.75
C PHE A 44 -0.94 -10.49 -9.01
N ILE A 45 -1.61 -9.59 -9.72
CA ILE A 45 -3.08 -9.64 -9.92
C ILE A 45 -3.49 -9.85 -11.38
N GLY A 46 -2.52 -9.94 -12.30
CA GLY A 46 -2.78 -9.99 -13.73
C GLY A 46 -3.18 -8.62 -14.31
N LYS A 47 -3.61 -8.62 -15.59
CA LYS A 47 -3.90 -7.38 -16.33
C LYS A 47 -5.34 -6.90 -16.23
N LYS A 48 -6.23 -7.71 -15.66
CA LYS A 48 -7.66 -7.40 -15.55
C LYS A 48 -7.96 -6.75 -14.20
N ARG A 49 -8.88 -5.79 -14.19
CA ARG A 49 -9.40 -5.26 -12.92
C ARG A 49 -10.20 -6.32 -12.19
N LEU A 50 -9.95 -6.45 -10.90
CA LEU A 50 -10.63 -7.39 -10.01
C LEU A 50 -11.75 -6.69 -9.24
N PRO A 51 -12.83 -7.40 -8.81
CA PRO A 51 -13.70 -6.91 -7.75
C PRO A 51 -12.82 -6.50 -6.57
N MET A 52 -13.04 -5.31 -6.00
CA MET A 52 -12.11 -4.78 -5.00
C MET A 52 -12.81 -4.37 -3.72
N LEU A 53 -12.34 -4.90 -2.59
CA LEU A 53 -12.73 -4.46 -1.26
C LEU A 53 -11.60 -3.64 -0.64
N ILE A 54 -11.90 -2.41 -0.25
CA ILE A 54 -10.97 -1.55 0.48
C ILE A 54 -11.34 -1.59 1.96
N ILE A 55 -10.37 -1.97 2.80
CA ILE A 55 -10.54 -1.96 4.26
C ILE A 55 -10.29 -0.54 4.77
N ASP A 56 -11.28 0.31 4.56
CA ASP A 56 -11.29 1.72 4.91
C ASP A 56 -12.72 2.29 4.82
N THR A 57 -12.90 3.57 5.18
CA THR A 57 -14.14 4.32 4.98
C THR A 57 -14.19 4.96 3.59
N LYS A 58 -15.39 5.16 3.05
CA LYS A 58 -15.55 5.80 1.74
C LYS A 58 -15.15 7.28 1.75
N SER A 59 -15.28 7.95 2.87
CA SER A 59 -14.91 9.37 3.03
C SER A 59 -13.42 9.65 2.79
N ILE A 60 -12.55 8.62 2.89
CA ILE A 60 -11.11 8.80 2.65
C ILE A 60 -10.80 9.35 1.25
N ILE A 61 -11.63 9.07 0.26
CA ILE A 61 -11.46 9.55 -1.12
C ILE A 61 -12.30 10.80 -1.43
N SER A 62 -13.24 11.16 -0.56
CA SER A 62 -14.16 12.28 -0.77
C SER A 62 -13.59 13.61 -0.28
N ASN A 63 -12.73 13.60 0.72
CA ASN A 63 -12.15 14.80 1.32
C ASN A 63 -10.89 15.24 0.55
N ARG A 64 -11.08 16.13 -0.43
CA ARG A 64 -9.98 16.66 -1.27
C ARG A 64 -9.04 17.62 -0.54
N GLU A 65 -9.44 18.18 0.59
CA GLU A 65 -8.63 19.15 1.35
C GLU A 65 -7.54 18.48 2.19
N LYS A 66 -7.73 17.20 2.56
CA LYS A 66 -6.78 16.40 3.35
C LYS A 66 -6.18 15.25 2.53
N PHE A 67 -5.43 15.58 1.48
CA PHE A 67 -4.76 14.58 0.65
C PHE A 67 -3.57 13.97 1.40
N SER A 68 -3.80 12.89 2.12
CA SER A 68 -2.80 12.18 2.91
C SER A 68 -2.15 11.03 2.12
N ALA A 69 -1.04 10.49 2.63
CA ALA A 69 -0.44 9.27 2.10
C ALA A 69 -1.45 8.09 2.06
N ARG A 70 -2.36 8.04 3.04
CA ARG A 70 -3.46 7.05 3.08
C ARG A 70 -4.42 7.25 1.90
N THR A 71 -4.87 8.47 1.65
CA THR A 71 -5.70 8.82 0.48
C THR A 71 -4.98 8.48 -0.83
N ALA A 72 -3.69 8.80 -0.93
CA ALA A 72 -2.89 8.50 -2.12
C ALA A 72 -2.80 6.99 -2.38
N GLY A 73 -2.59 6.19 -1.33
CA GLY A 73 -2.55 4.73 -1.41
C GLY A 73 -3.89 4.15 -1.88
N VAL A 74 -4.99 4.54 -1.23
CA VAL A 74 -6.34 4.08 -1.61
C VAL A 74 -6.66 4.44 -3.07
N LEU A 75 -6.42 5.68 -3.49
CA LEU A 75 -6.66 6.10 -4.88
C LEU A 75 -5.73 5.38 -5.86
N GLY A 76 -4.45 5.20 -5.50
CA GLY A 76 -3.47 4.51 -6.33
C GLY A 76 -3.86 3.06 -6.59
N PHE A 77 -4.30 2.34 -5.57
CA PHE A 77 -4.72 0.94 -5.72
C PHE A 77 -6.13 0.78 -6.31
N SER A 78 -7.02 1.77 -6.15
CA SER A 78 -8.38 1.72 -6.71
C SER A 78 -8.42 1.59 -8.23
N ILE A 79 -7.35 1.98 -8.94
CA ILE A 79 -7.27 1.83 -10.41
C ILE A 79 -7.27 0.36 -10.86
N PHE A 80 -6.90 -0.57 -9.97
CA PHE A 80 -6.91 -2.01 -10.22
C PHE A 80 -8.25 -2.67 -9.89
N GLY A 81 -9.12 -1.91 -9.23
CA GLY A 81 -10.45 -2.36 -8.84
C GLY A 81 -11.52 -2.14 -9.92
N ARG A 82 -12.47 -3.04 -9.96
CA ARG A 82 -13.81 -2.82 -10.48
C ARG A 82 -14.81 -3.08 -9.36
N ASP A 83 -15.98 -2.47 -9.42
CA ASP A 83 -17.00 -2.61 -8.37
C ASP A 83 -16.40 -2.40 -6.97
N VAL A 84 -15.65 -1.31 -6.82
CA VAL A 84 -14.91 -0.99 -5.59
C VAL A 84 -15.88 -0.74 -4.44
N GLU A 85 -15.73 -1.51 -3.36
CA GLU A 85 -16.53 -1.39 -2.14
C GLU A 85 -15.62 -1.08 -0.94
N PHE A 86 -16.16 -0.41 0.07
CA PHE A 86 -15.46 -0.05 1.30
C PHE A 86 -16.03 -0.82 2.48
N ALA A 87 -15.15 -1.44 3.27
CA ALA A 87 -15.53 -2.35 4.34
C ALA A 87 -16.06 -1.64 5.59
N LEU A 88 -15.61 -0.38 5.82
CA LEU A 88 -15.89 0.34 7.06
C LEU A 88 -16.94 1.45 6.85
N ASP A 89 -17.75 1.65 7.87
CA ASP A 89 -18.62 2.82 7.98
C ASP A 89 -17.81 4.03 8.49
N GLU A 90 -18.38 5.23 8.46
CA GLU A 90 -17.66 6.48 8.74
C GLU A 90 -17.07 6.58 10.16
N ASP A 91 -17.59 5.81 11.10
CA ASP A 91 -17.07 5.67 12.46
C ASP A 91 -15.94 4.63 12.59
N MET A 92 -15.45 4.11 11.46
CA MET A 92 -14.42 3.06 11.37
C MET A 92 -14.88 1.68 11.87
N THR A 93 -16.17 1.44 12.05
CA THR A 93 -16.71 0.10 12.35
C THR A 93 -16.89 -0.70 11.06
N ILE A 94 -16.68 -2.03 11.16
CA ILE A 94 -16.88 -2.91 10.00
C ILE A 94 -18.39 -3.06 9.69
N ASN A 95 -18.76 -2.83 8.43
CA ASN A 95 -20.10 -3.09 7.94
C ASN A 95 -20.21 -4.55 7.48
N PHE A 96 -20.53 -5.45 8.39
CA PHE A 96 -20.60 -6.88 8.10
C PHE A 96 -21.57 -7.21 6.97
N LYS A 97 -22.74 -6.56 6.90
CA LYS A 97 -23.73 -6.81 5.86
C LYS A 97 -23.18 -6.46 4.47
N ARG A 98 -22.48 -5.34 4.36
CA ARG A 98 -21.85 -4.90 3.11
C ARG A 98 -20.74 -5.86 2.70
N VAL A 99 -19.85 -6.21 3.63
CA VAL A 99 -18.71 -7.12 3.40
C VAL A 99 -19.20 -8.51 2.97
N GLU A 100 -20.19 -9.08 3.67
CA GLU A 100 -20.77 -10.37 3.32
C GLU A 100 -21.45 -10.34 1.95
N SER A 101 -22.23 -9.31 1.66
CA SER A 101 -22.90 -9.13 0.37
C SER A 101 -21.87 -9.07 -0.76
N PHE A 102 -20.77 -8.34 -0.56
CA PHE A 102 -19.68 -8.23 -1.53
C PHE A 102 -19.02 -9.59 -1.76
N PHE A 103 -18.62 -10.29 -0.72
CA PHE A 103 -17.96 -11.59 -0.85
C PHE A 103 -18.89 -12.66 -1.46
N ASN A 104 -20.18 -12.65 -1.12
CA ASN A 104 -21.17 -13.55 -1.72
C ASN A 104 -21.35 -13.28 -3.22
N LYS A 105 -21.38 -12.01 -3.63
CA LYS A 105 -21.50 -11.62 -5.04
C LYS A 105 -20.33 -12.12 -5.87
N TYR A 106 -19.11 -12.12 -5.33
CA TYR A 106 -17.89 -12.46 -6.06
C TYR A 106 -17.22 -13.76 -5.59
N LYS A 107 -17.96 -14.67 -4.93
CA LYS A 107 -17.43 -15.91 -4.33
C LYS A 107 -16.67 -16.84 -5.28
N SER A 108 -16.95 -16.76 -6.60
CA SER A 108 -16.29 -17.57 -7.64
C SER A 108 -15.12 -16.87 -8.31
N GLU A 109 -14.90 -15.60 -8.01
CA GLU A 109 -13.90 -14.77 -8.67
C GLU A 109 -12.69 -14.49 -7.76
N ASN A 110 -11.58 -14.08 -8.38
CA ASN A 110 -10.46 -13.50 -7.63
C ASN A 110 -10.86 -12.09 -7.17
N ILE A 111 -10.65 -11.80 -5.89
CA ILE A 111 -10.96 -10.51 -5.29
C ILE A 111 -9.63 -9.85 -4.89
N LEU A 112 -9.48 -8.56 -5.20
CA LEU A 112 -8.42 -7.72 -4.66
C LEU A 112 -8.90 -7.08 -3.35
N ILE A 113 -8.15 -7.32 -2.27
CA ILE A 113 -8.39 -6.67 -0.98
C ILE A 113 -7.22 -5.72 -0.72
N PHE A 114 -7.51 -4.49 -0.35
CA PHE A 114 -6.51 -3.48 -0.06
C PHE A 114 -6.80 -2.75 1.25
N GLY A 115 -5.74 -2.44 2.01
CA GLY A 115 -5.84 -1.59 3.18
C GLY A 115 -4.49 -1.31 3.83
N PHE A 116 -4.49 -0.41 4.81
CA PHE A 116 -3.29 -0.14 5.59
C PHE A 116 -3.17 -1.13 6.74
N THR A 117 -1.95 -1.61 7.02
CA THR A 117 -1.65 -2.66 8.00
C THR A 117 -2.40 -2.46 9.33
N PHE A 118 -2.27 -1.26 9.93
CA PHE A 118 -2.91 -0.97 11.22
C PHE A 118 -4.45 -0.90 11.14
N ILE A 119 -5.03 -0.51 9.99
CA ILE A 119 -6.49 -0.46 9.78
C ILE A 119 -7.04 -1.86 9.60
N ILE A 120 -6.39 -2.68 8.76
CA ILE A 120 -6.75 -4.09 8.59
C ILE A 120 -6.70 -4.80 9.93
N TRP A 121 -5.63 -4.61 10.70
CA TRP A 121 -5.48 -5.24 12.00
C TRP A 121 -6.61 -4.87 12.94
N LYS A 122 -6.77 -3.60 13.23
CA LYS A 122 -7.69 -3.10 14.25
C LYS A 122 -9.16 -3.26 13.86
N HIS A 123 -9.51 -2.92 12.61
CA HIS A 123 -10.90 -2.76 12.19
C HIS A 123 -11.43 -3.92 11.35
N PHE A 124 -10.57 -4.88 10.99
CA PHE A 124 -10.99 -6.05 10.22
C PHE A 124 -10.62 -7.34 10.96
N VAL A 125 -9.34 -7.59 11.23
CA VAL A 125 -8.90 -8.83 11.85
C VAL A 125 -9.48 -8.99 13.25
N LEU A 126 -9.20 -8.05 14.16
CA LEU A 126 -9.66 -8.13 15.55
C LEU A 126 -11.19 -8.14 15.68
N GLU A 127 -11.90 -7.39 14.84
CA GLU A 127 -13.35 -7.37 14.86
C GLU A 127 -13.97 -8.68 14.34
N LEU A 128 -13.41 -9.30 13.30
CA LEU A 128 -13.85 -10.60 12.82
C LEU A 128 -13.62 -11.71 13.85
N GLU A 129 -12.45 -11.71 14.49
CA GLU A 129 -12.14 -12.65 15.56
C GLU A 129 -13.07 -12.50 16.77
N LYS A 130 -13.31 -11.28 17.19
CA LYS A 130 -14.21 -10.95 18.33
C LYS A 130 -15.62 -11.48 18.13
N VAL A 131 -16.14 -11.44 16.90
CA VAL A 131 -17.48 -11.96 16.57
C VAL A 131 -17.46 -13.40 16.07
N GLY A 132 -16.30 -14.04 15.99
CA GLY A 132 -16.13 -15.42 15.52
C GLY A 132 -16.49 -15.64 14.05
N ARG A 133 -16.43 -14.59 13.22
CA ARG A 133 -16.76 -14.68 11.80
C ARG A 133 -15.56 -15.06 10.96
N LYS A 134 -15.80 -15.94 9.98
CA LYS A 134 -14.81 -16.36 8.99
C LYS A 134 -15.37 -16.29 7.58
N PHE A 135 -14.49 -16.02 6.62
CA PHE A 135 -14.80 -16.01 5.20
C PHE A 135 -13.95 -17.06 4.47
N ASN A 136 -14.42 -17.55 3.35
CA ASN A 136 -13.57 -18.36 2.46
C ASN A 136 -13.21 -17.57 1.22
N LEU A 137 -12.04 -16.97 1.25
CA LEU A 137 -11.51 -16.07 0.23
C LEU A 137 -10.20 -16.61 -0.37
N SER A 138 -10.06 -17.93 -0.48
CA SER A 138 -8.84 -18.61 -0.93
C SER A 138 -8.34 -18.18 -2.31
N LYS A 139 -9.21 -17.62 -3.15
CA LYS A 139 -8.85 -17.06 -4.47
C LYS A 139 -8.47 -15.58 -4.43
N SER A 140 -8.58 -14.94 -3.27
CA SER A 140 -8.33 -13.51 -3.14
C SER A 140 -6.85 -13.21 -2.93
N VAL A 141 -6.47 -12.00 -3.28
CA VAL A 141 -5.16 -11.43 -2.97
C VAL A 141 -5.33 -10.20 -2.10
N LEU A 142 -4.53 -10.10 -1.04
CA LEU A 142 -4.53 -8.98 -0.13
C LEU A 142 -3.21 -8.21 -0.25
N PHE A 143 -3.32 -6.90 -0.51
CA PHE A 143 -2.21 -5.96 -0.43
C PHE A 143 -2.35 -5.06 0.78
N HIS A 144 -1.30 -4.94 1.57
CA HIS A 144 -1.26 -4.05 2.71
C HIS A 144 0.08 -3.32 2.82
N GLY A 145 0.12 -2.22 3.54
CA GLY A 145 1.35 -1.46 3.78
C GLY A 145 1.16 -0.37 4.81
N GLY A 146 2.19 0.45 5.03
CA GLY A 146 2.09 1.65 5.85
C GLY A 146 2.28 1.48 7.35
N GLY A 147 2.90 0.40 7.81
CA GLY A 147 3.34 0.21 9.21
C GLY A 147 2.24 0.27 10.27
N TRP A 148 2.65 0.20 11.54
CA TRP A 148 1.74 0.13 12.70
C TRP A 148 1.33 1.47 13.28
N LYS A 149 2.11 2.54 13.04
CA LYS A 149 1.83 3.91 13.52
C LYS A 149 1.57 3.96 15.03
N GLN A 150 0.41 4.50 15.43
CA GLN A 150 0.01 4.60 16.84
C GLN A 150 -0.32 3.24 17.50
N LEU A 151 -0.34 2.15 16.74
CA LEU A 151 -0.59 0.80 17.23
C LEU A 151 0.70 -0.01 17.44
N GLU A 152 1.86 0.63 17.56
CA GLU A 152 3.15 -0.05 17.79
C GLU A 152 3.11 -1.01 18.98
N ASN A 153 2.43 -0.62 20.08
CA ASN A 153 2.25 -1.48 21.24
C ASN A 153 1.35 -2.72 21.01
N GLN A 154 0.62 -2.76 19.89
CA GLN A 154 -0.22 -3.88 19.46
C GLN A 154 0.33 -4.54 18.20
N SER A 155 1.53 -4.12 17.78
CA SER A 155 2.17 -4.67 16.60
C SER A 155 2.50 -6.14 16.79
N VAL A 156 2.24 -6.90 15.76
CA VAL A 156 2.69 -8.29 15.65
C VAL A 156 3.69 -8.39 14.50
N ASP A 157 4.46 -9.46 14.50
CA ASP A 157 5.34 -9.70 13.36
C ASP A 157 4.55 -10.06 12.08
N ASN A 158 5.25 -10.06 10.96
CA ASN A 158 4.63 -10.30 9.66
C ASN A 158 4.04 -11.70 9.53
N ILE A 159 4.63 -12.69 10.18
CA ILE A 159 4.17 -14.08 10.14
C ILE A 159 2.84 -14.20 10.91
N GLU A 160 2.78 -13.64 12.11
CA GLU A 160 1.55 -13.64 12.90
C GLU A 160 0.44 -12.86 12.20
N PHE A 161 0.73 -11.69 11.62
CA PHE A 161 -0.23 -10.91 10.85
C PHE A 161 -0.85 -11.73 9.72
N LYS A 162 -0.02 -12.39 8.90
CA LYS A 162 -0.48 -13.23 7.80
C LYS A 162 -1.28 -14.44 8.28
N ASN A 163 -0.82 -15.11 9.34
CA ASN A 163 -1.48 -16.27 9.91
C ASN A 163 -2.89 -15.92 10.42
N ARG A 164 -3.05 -14.80 11.11
CA ARG A 164 -4.37 -14.38 11.61
C ARG A 164 -5.32 -14.02 10.49
N ILE A 165 -4.85 -13.33 9.44
CA ILE A 165 -5.66 -13.09 8.24
C ILE A 165 -6.05 -14.41 7.58
N SER A 166 -5.13 -15.35 7.41
CA SER A 166 -5.42 -16.66 6.81
C SER A 166 -6.44 -17.44 7.63
N ASN A 167 -6.36 -17.41 8.96
CA ASN A 167 -7.28 -18.11 9.86
C ASN A 167 -8.72 -17.60 9.77
N ILE A 168 -8.94 -16.32 9.50
CA ILE A 168 -10.28 -15.71 9.39
C ILE A 168 -10.82 -15.68 7.95
N SER A 169 -9.94 -15.81 6.95
CA SER A 169 -10.33 -15.57 5.55
C SER A 169 -9.90 -16.63 4.54
N ASN A 170 -9.06 -17.60 4.92
CA ASN A 170 -8.39 -18.54 4.01
C ASN A 170 -7.55 -17.89 2.91
N ILE A 171 -7.21 -16.60 3.02
CA ILE A 171 -6.30 -15.94 2.07
C ILE A 171 -4.87 -16.41 2.38
N SER A 172 -4.20 -16.96 1.37
CA SER A 172 -2.77 -17.29 1.42
C SER A 172 -1.90 -16.28 0.66
N ASN A 173 -2.49 -15.58 -0.30
CA ASN A 173 -1.80 -14.62 -1.15
C ASN A 173 -1.86 -13.22 -0.51
N ILE A 174 -0.93 -12.96 0.42
CA ILE A 174 -0.87 -11.73 1.22
C ILE A 174 0.48 -11.06 0.99
N HIS A 175 0.45 -9.84 0.47
CA HIS A 175 1.62 -9.05 0.15
C HIS A 175 1.67 -7.77 0.95
N ASN A 176 2.76 -7.58 1.67
CA ASN A 176 3.13 -6.26 2.18
C ASN A 176 3.78 -5.45 1.06
N TYR A 177 3.56 -4.16 1.03
CA TYR A 177 4.30 -3.28 0.14
C TYR A 177 4.91 -2.09 0.90
N TYR A 178 6.07 -1.69 0.45
CA TYR A 178 6.71 -0.46 0.87
C TYR A 178 6.72 0.54 -0.29
N GLY A 179 6.33 1.76 0.01
CA GLY A 179 6.35 2.87 -0.95
C GLY A 179 6.39 4.19 -0.22
N MET A 180 6.99 5.19 -0.86
CA MET A 180 7.10 6.53 -0.32
C MET A 180 6.59 7.54 -1.34
N VAL A 181 6.12 8.70 -0.83
CA VAL A 181 5.55 9.74 -1.68
C VAL A 181 6.62 10.34 -2.60
N GLU A 182 7.86 10.37 -2.15
CA GLU A 182 9.02 10.86 -2.89
C GLU A 182 9.36 9.99 -4.11
N GLN A 183 8.90 8.73 -4.15
CA GLN A 183 9.07 7.82 -5.28
C GLN A 183 7.76 7.12 -5.65
N THR A 184 6.66 7.86 -5.63
CA THR A 184 5.32 7.34 -5.95
C THR A 184 5.31 6.60 -7.29
N GLY A 185 4.60 5.47 -7.32
CA GLY A 185 4.50 4.59 -8.49
C GLY A 185 5.56 3.49 -8.52
N SER A 186 6.66 3.65 -7.78
CA SER A 186 7.64 2.60 -7.54
C SER A 186 7.41 2.04 -6.14
N ILE A 187 6.90 0.83 -6.06
CA ILE A 187 6.69 0.13 -4.80
C ILE A 187 7.56 -1.11 -4.74
N PHE A 188 8.00 -1.44 -3.54
CA PHE A 188 8.69 -2.69 -3.23
C PHE A 188 7.63 -3.64 -2.68
N VAL A 189 7.49 -4.81 -3.28
CA VAL A 189 6.45 -5.78 -2.89
C VAL A 189 7.12 -6.98 -2.26
N GLU A 190 6.53 -7.42 -1.16
CA GLU A 190 6.98 -8.59 -0.44
C GLU A 190 6.65 -9.88 -1.21
N CYS A 191 7.63 -10.75 -1.39
CA CYS A 191 7.46 -12.08 -1.97
C CYS A 191 6.92 -13.09 -0.94
N GLU A 192 6.68 -14.31 -1.37
CA GLU A 192 6.22 -15.44 -0.54
C GLU A 192 7.19 -15.80 0.60
N HIS A 193 8.48 -15.46 0.44
CA HIS A 193 9.50 -15.68 1.47
C HIS A 193 9.65 -14.52 2.48
N GLY A 194 8.82 -13.48 2.38
CA GLY A 194 8.83 -12.34 3.31
C GLY A 194 9.86 -11.26 3.00
N PHE A 195 10.47 -11.26 1.81
CA PHE A 195 11.45 -10.25 1.39
C PHE A 195 10.84 -9.27 0.41
N PHE A 196 11.15 -7.98 0.60
CA PHE A 196 10.79 -6.94 -0.35
C PHE A 196 11.71 -6.97 -1.57
N HIS A 197 11.11 -6.87 -2.75
CA HIS A 197 11.83 -6.81 -4.01
C HIS A 197 11.66 -5.46 -4.71
N ALA A 198 12.79 -4.95 -5.23
CA ALA A 198 12.77 -3.83 -6.14
C ALA A 198 12.17 -4.26 -7.49
N SER A 199 11.43 -3.36 -8.12
CA SER A 199 10.95 -3.56 -9.49
C SER A 199 12.04 -3.23 -10.52
N SER A 200 11.83 -3.54 -11.79
CA SER A 200 12.72 -3.12 -12.88
C SER A 200 12.85 -1.60 -13.06
N PHE A 201 12.11 -0.81 -12.27
CA PHE A 201 12.09 0.67 -12.30
C PHE A 201 12.77 1.29 -11.09
N SER A 202 13.26 0.47 -10.18
CA SER A 202 13.86 0.90 -8.91
C SER A 202 14.97 -0.06 -8.51
N ASP A 203 15.85 0.42 -7.65
CA ASP A 203 16.93 -0.36 -7.06
C ASP A 203 17.18 0.13 -5.65
N LEU A 204 17.98 -0.57 -4.88
CA LEU A 204 18.39 -0.19 -3.55
C LEU A 204 19.88 -0.45 -3.30
N ILE A 205 20.48 0.41 -2.51
CA ILE A 205 21.87 0.23 -2.05
C ILE A 205 21.86 0.35 -0.53
N ILE A 206 22.48 -0.61 0.15
CA ILE A 206 22.72 -0.50 1.59
C ILE A 206 23.96 0.34 1.81
N ARG A 207 23.84 1.37 2.65
CA ARG A 207 24.90 2.31 2.98
C ARG A 207 25.33 2.18 4.42
N ASN A 208 26.63 2.24 4.64
CA ASN A 208 27.16 2.37 6.00
C ASN A 208 26.61 3.65 6.64
N HIS A 209 26.14 3.56 7.88
CA HIS A 209 25.50 4.68 8.57
C HIS A 209 26.47 5.82 8.98
N GLN A 210 27.78 5.56 8.98
CA GLN A 210 28.79 6.56 9.33
C GLN A 210 29.48 7.13 8.08
N THR A 211 29.91 6.25 7.17
CA THR A 211 30.73 6.64 6.01
C THR A 211 29.91 6.85 4.74
N HIS A 212 28.67 6.38 4.73
CA HIS A 212 27.78 6.33 3.56
C HIS A 212 28.35 5.55 2.36
N SER A 213 29.44 4.82 2.55
CA SER A 213 29.95 3.87 1.54
C SER A 213 28.95 2.73 1.32
N SER A 214 28.99 2.09 0.16
CA SER A 214 28.18 0.90 -0.11
C SER A 214 28.62 -0.25 0.76
N GLU A 215 27.65 -0.94 1.36
CA GLU A 215 27.88 -2.16 2.12
C GLU A 215 27.72 -3.40 1.22
N LEU A 216 28.26 -4.51 1.67
CA LEU A 216 28.11 -5.80 1.03
C LEU A 216 26.68 -6.34 1.19
N ASN A 217 26.27 -7.23 0.30
CA ASN A 217 24.99 -7.94 0.42
C ASN A 217 24.93 -8.72 1.75
N GLY A 218 23.80 -8.58 2.43
CA GLY A 218 23.55 -9.18 3.75
C GLY A 218 23.96 -8.30 4.93
N SER A 219 24.59 -7.14 4.70
CA SER A 219 24.88 -6.15 5.75
C SER A 219 23.64 -5.35 6.12
N GLN A 220 23.64 -4.82 7.35
CA GLN A 220 22.65 -3.84 7.80
C GLN A 220 23.20 -2.42 7.62
N GLY A 221 22.32 -1.48 7.26
CA GLY A 221 22.71 -0.09 7.08
C GLY A 221 21.53 0.80 6.69
N LEU A 222 21.83 2.04 6.31
CA LEU A 222 20.85 2.96 5.73
C LEU A 222 20.45 2.48 4.33
N ILE A 223 19.20 2.67 3.97
CA ILE A 223 18.70 2.28 2.65
C ILE A 223 18.73 3.50 1.73
N GLN A 224 19.51 3.41 0.66
CA GLN A 224 19.41 4.35 -0.45
C GLN A 224 18.49 3.75 -1.51
N LEU A 225 17.35 4.37 -1.72
CA LEU A 225 16.37 3.96 -2.73
C LEU A 225 16.62 4.73 -4.03
N LEU A 226 16.67 4.00 -5.13
CA LEU A 226 16.86 4.53 -6.48
C LEU A 226 15.60 4.32 -7.30
N SER A 227 15.20 5.29 -8.10
CA SER A 227 14.06 5.19 -9.01
C SER A 227 14.28 5.99 -10.29
N VAL A 228 13.86 5.41 -11.42
CA VAL A 228 13.91 6.10 -12.73
C VAL A 228 12.65 6.91 -13.03
N ILE A 229 11.65 6.90 -12.12
CA ILE A 229 10.33 7.50 -12.35
C ILE A 229 10.33 9.02 -12.13
N PRO A 230 10.92 9.58 -11.05
CA PRO A 230 10.85 11.01 -10.77
C PRO A 230 11.55 11.81 -11.86
N LYS A 231 10.78 12.56 -12.69
CA LYS A 231 11.33 13.44 -13.72
C LYS A 231 11.07 14.92 -13.42
N SER A 232 9.98 15.23 -12.73
CA SER A 232 9.58 16.61 -12.43
C SER A 232 10.06 17.14 -11.07
N TYR A 233 10.73 16.29 -10.28
CA TYR A 233 11.25 16.62 -8.93
C TYR A 233 12.46 15.75 -8.56
N PRO A 234 13.29 16.16 -7.60
CA PRO A 234 14.47 15.41 -7.17
C PRO A 234 14.10 14.23 -6.28
N GLY A 235 13.77 13.08 -6.88
CA GLY A 235 13.37 11.86 -6.18
C GLY A 235 14.08 10.59 -6.70
N HIS A 236 15.09 10.76 -7.58
CA HIS A 236 15.79 9.61 -8.17
C HIS A 236 16.59 8.80 -7.17
N SER A 237 17.08 9.44 -6.11
CA SER A 237 17.93 8.84 -5.09
C SER A 237 17.57 9.42 -3.73
N ILE A 238 17.14 8.56 -2.81
CA ILE A 238 16.70 8.95 -1.46
C ILE A 238 17.37 8.04 -0.46
N LEU A 239 18.06 8.65 0.52
CA LEU A 239 18.63 7.94 1.66
C LEU A 239 17.65 8.02 2.84
N THR A 240 17.34 6.88 3.46
CA THR A 240 16.39 6.76 4.56
C THR A 240 16.88 5.78 5.64
#